data_fc7b8b46514cf224ecb62e96d03b8b94
#
_entry.id   fc7b8b46514cf224ecb62e96d03b8b94
#
_cell.length_a   1.000
_cell.length_b   1.000
_cell.length_c   1.000
_cell.angle_alpha   90.00
_cell.angle_beta   90.00
_cell.angle_gamma   90.00
#
_symmetry.space_group_name_H-M   'P 1'
#
loop_
_entity.id
_entity.type
_entity.pdbx_description
1 polymer ?
#
loop_
_entity_poly.entity_id
_entity_poly.type
_entity_poly.pdbx_seq_one_letter_code
_entity_poly.pdbx_strand_id
1 'polypeptide(L)'
;MKTLRIFLQFLFVVANVVAVVLLIVSAYSDRVSPETSMTLSYLGLAFPVLCVVNLCFIIYWLFLWEWKFLLIGIFSFLLCWGPVKRYFPFHSHKDVPREEVLKVLTYNVMAFGYKNHTKIAPNKIIQHIANSDADIVCLQEYATAKSEKSLTASKIYDALSMYPYRSVFYQSSTKFQSFGIAVFSKYPLSNSRMVKYDSDYNGSSVHEVNIKGKKLTLINNHLESFKLTMEDRTRYSSLIKSFSSDGLDDLKGAFEQKLGPAFRIRAKQAEAVSKEIKNAKGDYVLVCGDFNDTPISYAHRTIQGDLMDAFAESGRGMGITYNQNFFWFRIDNILHSPNMTSMNCSVDKVAYSDHYPLWCYLKLE
;
A
#
# COMPACT_ATOMS: atom_id res chain seq x y z
N MET A 1 11.95 46.81 -17.35
CA MET A 1 10.73 46.03 -16.99
C MET A 1 10.38 44.97 -18.02
N LYS A 2 10.28 45.25 -19.33
CA LYS A 2 9.92 44.28 -20.39
C LYS A 2 10.93 43.10 -20.48
N THR A 3 12.24 43.39 -20.47
CA THR A 3 13.32 42.37 -20.54
C THR A 3 13.31 41.47 -19.32
N LEU A 4 13.10 41.98 -18.11
CA LEU A 4 12.99 41.18 -16.89
C LEU A 4 11.78 40.23 -16.94
N ARG A 5 10.63 40.71 -17.43
CA ARG A 5 9.43 39.86 -17.60
C ARG A 5 9.68 38.71 -18.58
N ILE A 6 10.33 39.00 -19.72
CA ILE A 6 10.66 37.95 -20.71
C ILE A 6 11.63 36.91 -20.11
N PHE A 7 12.64 37.38 -19.37
CA PHE A 7 13.58 36.47 -18.69
C PHE A 7 12.91 35.59 -17.64
N LEU A 8 12.05 36.15 -16.79
CA LEU A 8 11.29 35.38 -15.80
C LEU A 8 10.36 34.38 -16.48
N GLN A 9 9.64 34.76 -17.53
CA GLN A 9 8.78 33.86 -18.29
C GLN A 9 9.58 32.68 -18.90
N PHE A 10 10.77 32.94 -19.42
CA PHE A 10 11.67 31.92 -19.92
C PHE A 10 12.06 30.90 -18.81
N LEU A 11 12.44 31.38 -17.63
CA LEU A 11 12.77 30.52 -16.49
C LEU A 11 11.57 29.63 -16.08
N PHE A 12 10.37 30.21 -16.06
CA PHE A 12 9.16 29.42 -15.74
C PHE A 12 8.85 28.37 -16.81
N VAL A 13 9.09 28.66 -18.08
CA VAL A 13 8.95 27.67 -19.18
C VAL A 13 9.95 26.53 -19.00
N VAL A 14 11.20 26.83 -18.72
CA VAL A 14 12.23 25.81 -18.47
C VAL A 14 11.85 24.94 -17.26
N ALA A 15 11.44 25.56 -16.17
CA ALA A 15 11.01 24.84 -14.96
C ALA A 15 9.79 23.93 -15.24
N ASN A 16 8.81 24.42 -16.03
CA ASN A 16 7.67 23.60 -16.45
C ASN A 16 8.09 22.40 -17.30
N VAL A 17 8.97 22.60 -18.29
CA VAL A 17 9.48 21.47 -19.12
C VAL A 17 10.19 20.43 -18.26
N VAL A 18 11.03 20.86 -17.31
CA VAL A 18 11.70 19.96 -16.37
C VAL A 18 10.66 19.20 -15.52
N ALA A 19 9.66 19.90 -14.98
CA ALA A 19 8.60 19.27 -14.19
C ALA A 19 7.80 18.23 -15.00
N VAL A 20 7.50 18.51 -16.26
CA VAL A 20 6.83 17.58 -17.19
C VAL A 20 7.69 16.34 -17.44
N VAL A 21 8.98 16.49 -17.72
CA VAL A 21 9.90 15.38 -17.91
C VAL A 21 9.98 14.50 -16.65
N LEU A 22 10.12 15.13 -15.48
CA LEU A 22 10.17 14.42 -14.20
C LEU A 22 8.85 13.67 -13.93
N LEU A 23 7.70 14.26 -14.25
CA LEU A 23 6.40 13.60 -14.12
C LEU A 23 6.32 12.34 -14.99
N ILE A 24 6.70 12.44 -16.27
CA ILE A 24 6.65 11.31 -17.18
C ILE A 24 7.62 10.20 -16.73
N VAL A 25 8.85 10.55 -16.40
CA VAL A 25 9.85 9.59 -15.90
C VAL A 25 9.38 8.91 -14.63
N SER A 26 8.84 9.68 -13.69
CA SER A 26 8.28 9.18 -12.44
C SER A 26 7.09 8.23 -12.67
N ALA A 27 6.18 8.57 -13.57
CA ALA A 27 4.98 7.79 -13.89
C ALA A 27 5.29 6.36 -14.40
N TYR A 28 6.47 6.17 -15.00
CA TYR A 28 6.91 4.90 -15.58
C TYR A 28 8.16 4.32 -14.91
N SER A 29 8.57 4.87 -13.78
CA SER A 29 9.72 4.40 -12.99
C SER A 29 9.52 2.98 -12.43
N ASP A 30 8.27 2.56 -12.26
CA ASP A 30 7.87 1.22 -11.81
C ASP A 30 8.33 0.08 -12.73
N ARG A 31 8.79 0.40 -13.96
CA ARG A 31 9.27 -0.56 -14.96
C ARG A 31 10.74 -0.94 -14.79
N VAL A 32 11.47 -0.21 -13.96
CA VAL A 32 12.91 -0.40 -13.78
C VAL A 32 13.21 -0.87 -12.37
N SER A 33 13.94 -1.97 -12.26
CA SER A 33 14.33 -2.52 -10.96
C SER A 33 15.21 -1.54 -10.16
N PRO A 34 15.04 -1.44 -8.83
CA PRO A 34 15.94 -0.69 -7.96
C PRO A 34 17.41 -1.13 -8.03
N GLU A 35 17.67 -2.37 -8.44
CA GLU A 35 19.01 -2.88 -8.70
C GLU A 35 19.65 -2.19 -9.92
N THR A 36 18.85 -1.82 -10.92
CA THR A 36 19.31 -1.13 -12.13
C THR A 36 19.41 0.37 -11.92
N SER A 37 18.40 0.98 -11.30
CA SER A 37 18.38 2.43 -11.03
C SER A 37 17.60 2.77 -9.78
N MET A 38 18.31 3.09 -8.72
CA MET A 38 17.74 3.56 -7.46
C MET A 38 17.07 4.92 -7.61
N THR A 39 17.61 5.80 -8.45
CA THR A 39 17.04 7.14 -8.70
C THR A 39 15.60 7.06 -9.22
N LEU A 40 15.29 6.09 -10.08
CA LEU A 40 13.94 5.90 -10.58
C LEU A 40 12.97 5.47 -9.47
N SER A 41 13.42 4.66 -8.51
CA SER A 41 12.59 4.29 -7.34
C SER A 41 12.23 5.51 -6.50
N TYR A 42 13.18 6.43 -6.26
CA TYR A 42 12.89 7.69 -5.56
C TYR A 42 11.94 8.59 -6.36
N LEU A 43 12.10 8.66 -7.69
CA LEU A 43 11.19 9.42 -8.55
C LEU A 43 9.77 8.83 -8.52
N GLY A 44 9.62 7.51 -8.50
CA GLY A 44 8.32 6.85 -8.35
C GLY A 44 7.62 7.22 -7.04
N LEU A 45 8.37 7.29 -5.94
CA LEU A 45 7.85 7.76 -4.66
C LEU A 45 7.40 9.23 -4.71
N ALA A 46 8.08 10.07 -5.52
CA ALA A 46 7.74 11.48 -5.70
C ALA A 46 6.56 11.73 -6.67
N PHE A 47 6.02 10.71 -7.33
CA PHE A 47 4.97 10.83 -8.35
C PHE A 47 3.78 11.73 -7.93
N PRO A 48 3.15 11.56 -6.74
CA PRO A 48 2.01 12.40 -6.37
C PRO A 48 2.39 13.89 -6.21
N VAL A 49 3.61 14.16 -5.72
CA VAL A 49 4.12 15.54 -5.60
C VAL A 49 4.32 16.14 -6.98
N LEU A 50 4.90 15.38 -7.92
CA LEU A 50 5.10 15.83 -9.30
C LEU A 50 3.77 16.07 -10.03
N CYS A 51 2.73 15.30 -9.74
CA CYS A 51 1.37 15.59 -10.22
C CYS A 51 0.89 16.96 -9.74
N VAL A 52 1.05 17.26 -8.45
CA VAL A 52 0.65 18.56 -7.87
C VAL A 52 1.44 19.71 -8.51
N VAL A 53 2.77 19.58 -8.64
CA VAL A 53 3.62 20.60 -9.27
C VAL A 53 3.18 20.88 -10.71
N ASN A 54 2.93 19.85 -11.51
CA ASN A 54 2.48 20.04 -12.90
C ASN A 54 1.07 20.64 -12.96
N LEU A 55 0.17 20.28 -12.04
CA LEU A 55 -1.14 20.91 -11.94
C LEU A 55 -1.03 22.42 -11.61
N CYS A 56 -0.10 22.81 -10.73
CA CYS A 56 0.18 24.21 -10.45
C CYS A 56 0.65 24.96 -11.69
N PHE A 57 1.51 24.34 -12.54
CA PHE A 57 1.92 24.94 -13.82
C PHE A 57 0.73 25.07 -14.79
N ILE A 58 -0.14 24.10 -14.89
CA ILE A 58 -1.37 24.17 -15.71
C ILE A 58 -2.22 25.37 -15.27
N ILE A 59 -2.47 25.51 -13.96
CA ILE A 59 -3.24 26.62 -13.38
C ILE A 59 -2.55 27.96 -13.67
N TYR A 60 -1.24 28.04 -13.48
CA TYR A 60 -0.45 29.25 -13.74
C TYR A 60 -0.56 29.71 -15.21
N TRP A 61 -0.37 28.80 -16.17
CA TRP A 61 -0.48 29.14 -17.59
C TRP A 61 -1.92 29.47 -18.02
N LEU A 62 -2.92 28.85 -17.38
CA LEU A 62 -4.32 29.20 -17.60
C LEU A 62 -4.60 30.66 -17.19
N PHE A 63 -4.11 31.08 -16.02
CA PHE A 63 -4.27 32.49 -15.58
C PHE A 63 -3.57 33.49 -16.47
N LEU A 64 -2.48 33.13 -17.13
CA LEU A 64 -1.74 33.98 -18.05
C LEU A 64 -2.25 33.92 -19.50
N TRP A 65 -3.26 33.06 -19.78
CA TRP A 65 -3.79 32.80 -21.13
C TRP A 65 -2.72 32.32 -22.13
N GLU A 66 -1.66 31.68 -21.65
CA GLU A 66 -0.56 31.15 -22.45
C GLU A 66 -0.85 29.70 -22.88
N TRP A 67 -1.75 29.53 -23.84
CA TRP A 67 -2.30 28.24 -24.29
C TRP A 67 -1.25 27.21 -24.71
N LYS A 68 -0.14 27.68 -25.30
CA LYS A 68 0.95 26.78 -25.76
C LYS A 68 1.55 25.99 -24.59
N PHE A 69 1.82 26.66 -23.47
CA PHE A 69 2.42 26.05 -22.29
C PHE A 69 1.38 25.27 -21.46
N LEU A 70 0.14 25.74 -21.45
CA LEU A 70 -0.99 25.01 -20.88
C LEU A 70 -1.16 23.64 -21.53
N LEU A 71 -1.12 23.57 -22.87
CA LEU A 71 -1.27 22.31 -23.61
C LEU A 71 -0.14 21.31 -23.31
N ILE A 72 1.09 21.76 -23.06
CA ILE A 72 2.20 20.89 -22.64
C ILE A 72 1.85 20.16 -21.33
N GLY A 73 1.34 20.90 -20.34
CA GLY A 73 0.90 20.34 -19.06
C GLY A 73 -0.24 19.35 -19.22
N ILE A 74 -1.29 19.68 -19.98
CA ILE A 74 -2.42 18.80 -20.24
C ILE A 74 -1.94 17.51 -20.93
N PHE A 75 -1.09 17.64 -21.97
CA PHE A 75 -0.57 16.50 -22.70
C PHE A 75 0.28 15.57 -21.81
N SER A 76 1.04 16.11 -20.86
CA SER A 76 1.80 15.28 -19.89
C SER A 76 0.87 14.42 -19.03
N PHE A 77 -0.26 14.93 -18.59
CA PHE A 77 -1.26 14.12 -17.84
C PHE A 77 -1.95 13.09 -18.73
N LEU A 78 -2.19 13.40 -20.00
CA LEU A 78 -2.73 12.41 -20.95
C LEU A 78 -1.73 11.25 -21.16
N LEU A 79 -0.45 11.53 -21.32
CA LEU A 79 0.60 10.50 -21.39
C LEU A 79 0.70 9.69 -20.09
N CYS A 80 0.48 10.31 -18.94
CA CYS A 80 0.55 9.66 -17.63
C CYS A 80 -0.83 9.15 -17.14
N TRP A 81 -1.85 9.09 -18.00
CA TRP A 81 -3.24 8.80 -17.62
C TRP A 81 -3.40 7.47 -16.85
N GLY A 82 -2.73 6.41 -17.30
CA GLY A 82 -2.75 5.11 -16.61
C GLY A 82 -2.22 5.18 -15.19
N PRO A 83 -0.96 5.65 -14.97
CA PRO A 83 -0.41 5.91 -13.63
C PRO A 83 -1.26 6.84 -12.77
N VAL A 84 -1.80 7.93 -13.35
CA VAL A 84 -2.69 8.86 -12.63
C VAL A 84 -3.96 8.15 -12.15
N LYS A 85 -4.64 7.39 -13.02
CA LYS A 85 -5.83 6.62 -12.63
C LYS A 85 -5.54 5.55 -11.58
N ARG A 86 -4.36 4.92 -11.62
CA ARG A 86 -3.95 3.94 -10.62
C ARG A 86 -3.76 4.59 -9.25
N TYR A 87 -3.21 5.82 -9.22
CA TYR A 87 -2.92 6.53 -7.97
C TYR A 87 -4.14 7.29 -7.43
N PHE A 88 -4.95 7.89 -8.32
CA PHE A 88 -6.11 8.73 -8.00
C PHE A 88 -7.37 8.23 -8.74
N PRO A 89 -7.85 7.00 -8.45
CA PRO A 89 -9.09 6.52 -9.06
C PRO A 89 -10.28 7.35 -8.57
N PHE A 90 -11.33 7.38 -9.40
CA PHE A 90 -12.56 8.09 -9.06
C PHE A 90 -13.77 7.28 -9.51
N HIS A 91 -14.23 6.40 -8.63
CA HIS A 91 -15.39 5.55 -8.87
C HIS A 91 -16.53 5.90 -7.93
N SER A 92 -17.76 5.74 -8.41
CA SER A 92 -18.95 5.89 -7.59
C SER A 92 -19.22 4.63 -6.78
N HIS A 93 -19.81 4.78 -5.61
CA HIS A 93 -20.32 3.66 -4.82
C HIS A 93 -21.40 2.92 -5.59
N LYS A 94 -21.40 1.59 -5.51
CA LYS A 94 -22.39 0.71 -6.14
C LYS A 94 -23.14 -0.06 -5.05
N ASP A 95 -24.44 -0.22 -5.20
CA ASP A 95 -25.21 -1.14 -4.38
C ASP A 95 -24.83 -2.58 -4.76
N VAL A 96 -24.42 -3.36 -3.78
CA VAL A 96 -23.92 -4.72 -3.99
C VAL A 96 -24.66 -5.66 -3.04
N PRO A 97 -25.38 -6.67 -3.55
CA PRO A 97 -25.98 -7.72 -2.74
C PRO A 97 -24.88 -8.49 -1.99
N ARG A 98 -24.95 -8.48 -0.65
CA ARG A 98 -23.88 -9.03 0.21
C ARG A 98 -23.64 -10.53 -0.01
N GLU A 99 -24.69 -11.27 -0.35
CA GLU A 99 -24.67 -12.71 -0.60
C GLU A 99 -23.97 -13.12 -1.91
N GLU A 100 -23.80 -12.19 -2.86
CA GLU A 100 -23.17 -12.43 -4.15
C GLU A 100 -21.66 -12.15 -4.16
N VAL A 101 -21.14 -11.56 -3.10
CA VAL A 101 -19.78 -11.05 -3.05
C VAL A 101 -18.99 -11.57 -1.86
N LEU A 102 -17.68 -11.69 -2.05
CA LEU A 102 -16.69 -11.95 -1.02
C LEU A 102 -16.18 -10.62 -0.48
N LYS A 103 -16.33 -10.34 0.81
CA LYS A 103 -15.71 -9.18 1.44
C LYS A 103 -14.34 -9.54 1.98
N VAL A 104 -13.32 -8.84 1.51
CA VAL A 104 -11.93 -9.04 1.92
C VAL A 104 -11.45 -7.80 2.66
N LEU A 105 -10.76 -8.01 3.78
CA LEU A 105 -10.13 -6.98 4.60
C LEU A 105 -8.65 -7.27 4.72
N THR A 106 -7.80 -6.28 4.48
CA THR A 106 -6.38 -6.31 4.84
C THR A 106 -6.06 -5.19 5.83
N TYR A 107 -5.29 -5.50 6.87
CA TYR A 107 -4.99 -4.56 7.93
C TYR A 107 -3.65 -4.85 8.61
N ASN A 108 -2.70 -3.92 8.51
CA ASN A 108 -1.54 -3.93 9.39
C ASN A 108 -1.98 -3.44 10.78
N VAL A 109 -1.96 -4.35 11.75
CA VAL A 109 -2.55 -4.13 13.08
C VAL A 109 -1.55 -3.59 14.11
N MET A 110 -0.29 -3.36 13.74
CA MET A 110 0.74 -2.82 14.64
C MET A 110 0.70 -3.48 16.02
N ALA A 111 0.83 -4.83 16.06
CA ALA A 111 0.71 -5.63 17.29
C ALA A 111 -0.58 -5.32 18.10
N PHE A 112 -1.71 -5.05 17.42
CA PHE A 112 -2.98 -4.62 18.02
C PHE A 112 -2.85 -3.34 18.84
N GLY A 113 -2.00 -2.41 18.40
CA GLY A 113 -1.70 -1.16 19.10
C GLY A 113 -1.02 -1.38 20.46
N TYR A 114 -0.39 -2.55 20.65
CA TYR A 114 0.22 -2.97 21.92
C TYR A 114 -0.76 -2.96 23.12
N LYS A 115 -2.06 -3.15 22.85
CA LYS A 115 -3.12 -3.11 23.87
C LYS A 115 -3.72 -4.50 24.08
N ASN A 116 -4.12 -4.79 25.32
CA ASN A 116 -4.84 -6.02 25.65
C ASN A 116 -6.29 -5.94 25.14
N HIS A 117 -6.98 -7.08 25.17
CA HIS A 117 -8.40 -7.20 24.89
C HIS A 117 -9.10 -7.82 26.11
N THR A 118 -10.10 -7.12 26.65
CA THR A 118 -10.92 -7.58 27.77
C THR A 118 -12.37 -7.19 27.54
N LYS A 119 -13.30 -7.81 28.29
CA LYS A 119 -14.73 -7.46 28.21
C LYS A 119 -14.99 -5.99 28.63
N ILE A 120 -14.21 -5.48 29.59
CA ILE A 120 -14.36 -4.11 30.11
C ILE A 120 -13.64 -3.09 29.23
N ALA A 121 -12.48 -3.46 28.70
CA ALA A 121 -11.66 -2.62 27.81
C ALA A 121 -11.32 -3.38 26.52
N PRO A 122 -12.28 -3.47 25.58
CA PRO A 122 -12.05 -4.19 24.35
C PRO A 122 -11.07 -3.49 23.43
N ASN A 123 -10.19 -4.25 22.77
CA ASN A 123 -9.25 -3.73 21.80
C ASN A 123 -10.01 -3.24 20.55
N LYS A 124 -9.84 -1.97 20.21
CA LYS A 124 -10.58 -1.33 19.10
C LYS A 124 -10.28 -1.94 17.73
N ILE A 125 -9.04 -2.43 17.51
CA ILE A 125 -8.66 -3.10 16.26
C ILE A 125 -9.42 -4.42 16.14
N ILE A 126 -9.46 -5.24 17.20
CA ILE A 126 -10.19 -6.51 17.22
C ILE A 126 -11.69 -6.27 17.02
N GLN A 127 -12.27 -5.26 17.70
CA GLN A 127 -13.67 -4.89 17.50
C GLN A 127 -13.97 -4.44 16.08
N HIS A 128 -13.07 -3.66 15.47
CA HIS A 128 -13.22 -3.23 14.08
C HIS A 128 -13.23 -4.43 13.13
N ILE A 129 -12.30 -5.38 13.31
CA ILE A 129 -12.24 -6.61 12.52
C ILE A 129 -13.53 -7.43 12.71
N ALA A 130 -13.97 -7.63 13.95
CA ALA A 130 -15.18 -8.40 14.25
C ALA A 130 -16.44 -7.77 13.63
N ASN A 131 -16.53 -6.44 13.63
CA ASN A 131 -17.68 -5.69 13.10
C ASN A 131 -17.60 -5.44 11.58
N SER A 132 -16.47 -5.77 10.94
CA SER A 132 -16.26 -5.50 9.51
C SER A 132 -17.13 -6.35 8.59
N ASP A 133 -17.70 -7.45 9.08
CA ASP A 133 -18.38 -8.50 8.31
C ASP A 133 -17.55 -9.01 7.12
N ALA A 134 -16.22 -8.96 7.20
CA ALA A 134 -15.35 -9.52 6.19
C ALA A 134 -15.47 -11.06 6.15
N ASP A 135 -15.26 -11.66 5.01
CA ASP A 135 -15.25 -13.12 4.84
C ASP A 135 -13.82 -13.67 4.98
N ILE A 136 -12.85 -12.86 4.54
CA ILE A 136 -11.41 -13.12 4.66
C ILE A 136 -10.74 -11.88 5.23
N VAL A 137 -9.88 -12.07 6.22
CA VAL A 137 -9.10 -11.02 6.89
C VAL A 137 -7.63 -11.38 6.82
N CYS A 138 -6.83 -10.52 6.20
CA CYS A 138 -5.38 -10.61 6.11
C CYS A 138 -4.74 -9.61 7.08
N LEU A 139 -3.98 -10.10 8.04
CA LEU A 139 -3.36 -9.25 9.07
C LEU A 139 -1.84 -9.26 8.92
N GLN A 140 -1.24 -8.08 9.00
CA GLN A 140 0.19 -7.87 9.07
C GLN A 140 0.56 -7.30 10.44
N GLU A 141 1.80 -7.46 10.87
CA GLU A 141 2.24 -7.16 12.23
C GLU A 141 1.34 -7.79 13.31
N TYR A 142 0.80 -8.96 13.02
CA TYR A 142 0.04 -9.75 13.98
C TYR A 142 0.94 -10.16 15.13
N ALA A 143 0.52 -9.89 16.37
CA ALA A 143 1.32 -10.24 17.54
C ALA A 143 0.48 -10.92 18.61
N THR A 144 1.12 -11.87 19.30
CA THR A 144 0.52 -12.54 20.46
C THR A 144 1.48 -12.51 21.64
N ALA A 145 0.95 -12.23 22.82
CA ALA A 145 1.70 -12.29 24.06
C ALA A 145 1.79 -13.72 24.61
N LYS A 146 2.88 -14.03 25.31
CA LYS A 146 3.09 -15.31 26.01
C LYS A 146 2.45 -15.33 27.40
N SER A 147 2.16 -14.16 27.98
CA SER A 147 1.56 -14.00 29.29
C SER A 147 0.04 -13.86 29.21
N GLU A 148 -0.69 -14.59 30.04
CA GLU A 148 -2.16 -14.51 30.15
C GLU A 148 -2.66 -13.13 30.61
N LYS A 149 -1.81 -12.30 31.20
CA LYS A 149 -2.14 -10.92 31.56
C LYS A 149 -2.22 -9.97 30.35
N SER A 150 -1.73 -10.42 29.19
CA SER A 150 -1.65 -9.65 27.95
C SER A 150 -2.52 -10.28 26.84
N LEU A 151 -2.42 -9.78 25.62
CA LEU A 151 -3.19 -10.27 24.48
C LEU A 151 -2.58 -11.57 23.94
N THR A 152 -3.14 -12.70 24.40
CA THR A 152 -2.73 -14.04 23.94
C THR A 152 -3.46 -14.44 22.66
N ALA A 153 -2.97 -15.48 21.99
CA ALA A 153 -3.62 -16.07 20.81
C ALA A 153 -5.07 -16.52 21.14
N SER A 154 -5.29 -17.16 22.29
CA SER A 154 -6.63 -17.59 22.72
C SER A 154 -7.62 -16.42 22.77
N LYS A 155 -7.24 -15.32 23.42
CA LYS A 155 -8.11 -14.13 23.52
C LYS A 155 -8.47 -13.53 22.16
N ILE A 156 -7.53 -13.54 21.21
CA ILE A 156 -7.81 -13.08 19.83
C ILE A 156 -8.77 -14.07 19.16
N TYR A 157 -8.53 -15.38 19.27
CA TYR A 157 -9.38 -16.40 18.66
C TYR A 157 -10.81 -16.40 19.22
N ASP A 158 -10.96 -16.21 20.52
CA ASP A 158 -12.27 -16.10 21.17
C ASP A 158 -13.03 -14.85 20.68
N ALA A 159 -12.32 -13.72 20.56
CA ALA A 159 -12.91 -12.47 20.09
C ALA A 159 -13.24 -12.49 18.57
N LEU A 160 -12.52 -13.29 17.78
CA LEU A 160 -12.71 -13.47 16.34
C LEU A 160 -13.30 -14.86 16.00
N SER A 161 -14.13 -15.43 16.90
CA SER A 161 -14.70 -16.78 16.75
C SER A 161 -15.60 -16.96 15.54
N MET A 162 -16.10 -15.83 14.95
CA MET A 162 -16.82 -15.86 13.68
C MET A 162 -15.96 -16.30 12.48
N TYR A 163 -14.63 -16.36 12.64
CA TYR A 163 -13.69 -16.90 11.65
C TYR A 163 -13.18 -18.28 12.11
N PRO A 164 -13.87 -19.37 11.80
CA PRO A 164 -13.50 -20.70 12.27
C PRO A 164 -12.18 -21.21 11.69
N TYR A 165 -11.79 -20.70 10.53
CA TYR A 165 -10.55 -21.06 9.86
C TYR A 165 -9.51 -19.96 10.00
N ARG A 166 -8.29 -20.32 10.39
CA ARG A 166 -7.18 -19.38 10.58
C ARG A 166 -5.84 -20.03 10.29
N SER A 167 -4.91 -19.22 9.85
CA SER A 167 -3.51 -19.60 9.65
C SER A 167 -2.62 -18.48 10.16
N VAL A 168 -1.67 -18.79 11.03
CA VAL A 168 -0.76 -17.83 11.65
C VAL A 168 0.67 -18.30 11.43
N PHE A 169 1.51 -17.39 10.91
CA PHE A 169 2.94 -17.62 10.76
C PHE A 169 3.71 -16.59 11.55
N TYR A 170 4.46 -17.04 12.54
CA TYR A 170 5.36 -16.18 13.30
C TYR A 170 6.73 -16.13 12.64
N GLN A 171 7.23 -14.94 12.38
CA GLN A 171 8.56 -14.70 11.79
C GLN A 171 9.60 -14.38 12.86
N SER A 172 9.18 -13.74 13.95
CA SER A 172 10.06 -13.44 15.07
C SER A 172 9.38 -13.70 16.41
N SER A 173 10.20 -13.95 17.42
CA SER A 173 9.70 -14.20 18.77
C SER A 173 10.70 -13.64 19.80
N THR A 174 10.17 -12.90 20.75
CA THR A 174 10.88 -12.41 21.92
C THR A 174 10.52 -13.26 23.15
N LYS A 175 11.12 -12.94 24.31
CA LYS A 175 10.73 -13.53 25.59
C LYS A 175 9.25 -13.28 25.92
N PHE A 176 8.65 -12.19 25.44
CA PHE A 176 7.31 -11.71 25.82
C PHE A 176 6.24 -11.90 24.74
N GLN A 177 6.61 -11.81 23.47
CA GLN A 177 5.68 -11.76 22.34
C GLN A 177 6.24 -12.50 21.12
N SER A 178 5.34 -12.99 20.27
CA SER A 178 5.64 -13.50 18.93
C SER A 178 4.96 -12.61 17.91
N PHE A 179 5.65 -12.32 16.79
CA PHE A 179 5.21 -11.43 15.74
C PHE A 179 5.17 -12.15 14.40
N GLY A 180 4.20 -11.80 13.57
CA GLY A 180 4.07 -12.42 12.27
C GLY A 180 2.92 -11.88 11.43
N ILE A 181 2.39 -12.73 10.58
CA ILE A 181 1.22 -12.48 9.74
C ILE A 181 0.15 -13.53 10.00
N ALA A 182 -1.11 -13.16 9.80
CA ALA A 182 -2.22 -14.06 10.02
C ALA A 182 -3.31 -13.88 8.95
N VAL A 183 -4.01 -14.99 8.67
CA VAL A 183 -5.23 -15.00 7.87
C VAL A 183 -6.34 -15.61 8.73
N PHE A 184 -7.47 -14.92 8.79
CA PHE A 184 -8.72 -15.39 9.38
C PHE A 184 -9.77 -15.49 8.27
N SER A 185 -10.55 -16.57 8.26
CA SER A 185 -11.49 -16.83 7.17
C SER A 185 -12.77 -17.49 7.67
N LYS A 186 -13.91 -17.15 7.07
CA LYS A 186 -15.16 -17.89 7.20
C LYS A 186 -15.16 -19.16 6.35
N TYR A 187 -14.21 -19.29 5.40
CA TYR A 187 -14.06 -20.42 4.49
C TYR A 187 -12.85 -21.30 4.86
N PRO A 188 -12.90 -22.61 4.54
CA PRO A 188 -11.79 -23.52 4.80
C PRO A 188 -10.47 -23.07 4.18
N LEU A 189 -9.41 -23.09 4.99
CA LEU A 189 -8.03 -22.86 4.58
C LEU A 189 -7.27 -24.19 4.51
N SER A 190 -6.46 -24.36 3.46
CA SER A 190 -5.55 -25.50 3.28
C SER A 190 -4.24 -25.08 2.63
N ASN A 191 -3.26 -26.00 2.61
CA ASN A 191 -1.95 -25.82 1.97
C ASN A 191 -1.24 -24.50 2.33
N SER A 192 -1.45 -24.06 3.59
CA SER A 192 -0.87 -22.81 4.10
C SER A 192 0.63 -22.94 4.30
N ARG A 193 1.40 -22.00 3.73
CA ARG A 193 2.86 -21.97 3.81
C ARG A 193 3.41 -20.57 3.66
N MET A 194 4.64 -20.35 4.13
CA MET A 194 5.40 -19.13 3.87
C MET A 194 6.03 -19.15 2.47
N VAL A 195 6.12 -18.00 1.85
CA VAL A 195 6.98 -17.76 0.67
C VAL A 195 8.43 -17.72 1.12
N LYS A 196 9.30 -18.41 0.38
CA LYS A 196 10.72 -18.49 0.73
C LYS A 196 11.48 -17.25 0.23
N TYR A 197 11.88 -16.41 1.13
CA TYR A 197 12.86 -15.35 0.96
C TYR A 197 13.42 -14.94 2.33
N ASP A 198 14.59 -14.31 2.35
CA ASP A 198 15.24 -13.91 3.58
C ASP A 198 14.64 -12.60 4.11
N SER A 199 14.11 -12.65 5.33
CA SER A 199 13.73 -11.48 6.11
C SER A 199 13.51 -11.88 7.57
N ASP A 200 13.94 -11.01 8.50
CA ASP A 200 13.83 -11.26 9.94
C ASP A 200 12.42 -10.95 10.49
N TYR A 201 11.70 -10.03 9.88
CA TYR A 201 10.44 -9.49 10.42
C TYR A 201 9.30 -9.43 9.40
N ASN A 202 9.62 -9.57 8.11
CA ASN A 202 8.67 -9.44 7.03
C ASN A 202 8.46 -10.78 6.33
N GLY A 203 7.29 -11.03 5.79
CA GLY A 203 6.99 -12.29 5.14
C GLY A 203 5.71 -12.28 4.34
N SER A 204 5.61 -13.23 3.42
CA SER A 204 4.40 -13.52 2.67
C SER A 204 3.96 -14.94 2.90
N SER A 205 2.66 -15.18 2.99
CA SER A 205 2.08 -16.52 3.12
C SER A 205 1.11 -16.80 1.99
N VAL A 206 1.10 -18.06 1.56
CA VAL A 206 0.19 -18.57 0.52
C VAL A 206 -0.78 -19.56 1.16
N HIS A 207 -2.04 -19.46 0.78
CA HIS A 207 -3.12 -20.31 1.28
C HIS A 207 -4.03 -20.72 0.12
N GLU A 208 -4.61 -21.90 0.19
CA GLU A 208 -5.75 -22.28 -0.61
C GLU A 208 -7.02 -22.08 0.20
N VAL A 209 -7.98 -21.32 -0.35
CA VAL A 209 -9.30 -21.06 0.25
C VAL A 209 -10.36 -21.76 -0.58
N ASN A 210 -11.21 -22.55 0.05
CA ASN A 210 -12.34 -23.19 -0.62
C ASN A 210 -13.60 -22.36 -0.44
N ILE A 211 -14.01 -21.65 -1.49
CA ILE A 211 -15.22 -20.79 -1.50
C ILE A 211 -16.34 -21.55 -2.22
N LYS A 212 -17.14 -22.31 -1.45
CA LYS A 212 -18.29 -23.05 -2.01
C LYS A 212 -17.90 -23.95 -3.19
N GLY A 213 -16.76 -24.63 -3.12
CA GLY A 213 -16.23 -25.52 -4.15
C GLY A 213 -15.27 -24.87 -5.16
N LYS A 214 -15.21 -23.55 -5.25
CA LYS A 214 -14.23 -22.82 -6.06
C LYS A 214 -12.92 -22.65 -5.27
N LYS A 215 -11.77 -22.84 -5.89
CA LYS A 215 -10.45 -22.72 -5.26
C LYS A 215 -9.87 -21.34 -5.47
N LEU A 216 -9.60 -20.61 -4.39
CA LEU A 216 -8.92 -19.33 -4.39
C LEU A 216 -7.51 -19.51 -3.83
N THR A 217 -6.48 -19.12 -4.59
CA THR A 217 -5.13 -18.93 -4.05
C THR A 217 -5.05 -17.53 -3.43
N LEU A 218 -4.89 -17.50 -2.09
CA LEU A 218 -4.75 -16.25 -1.32
C LEU A 218 -3.29 -16.07 -0.93
N ILE A 219 -2.76 -14.86 -1.17
CA ILE A 219 -1.42 -14.47 -0.72
C ILE A 219 -1.56 -13.26 0.22
N ASN A 220 -1.06 -13.38 1.45
CA ASN A 220 -0.98 -12.29 2.42
C ASN A 220 0.47 -11.82 2.52
N ASN A 221 0.72 -10.53 2.26
CA ASN A 221 2.05 -9.95 2.20
C ASN A 221 2.28 -8.95 3.33
N HIS A 222 3.50 -8.99 3.89
CA HIS A 222 4.10 -7.89 4.62
C HIS A 222 5.54 -7.76 4.13
N LEU A 223 5.76 -6.87 3.16
CA LEU A 223 7.07 -6.68 2.55
C LEU A 223 7.95 -5.75 3.38
N GLU A 224 9.25 -5.73 3.06
CA GLU A 224 10.26 -4.98 3.81
C GLU A 224 9.91 -3.50 3.96
N SER A 225 9.89 -3.01 5.20
CA SER A 225 9.64 -1.60 5.51
C SER A 225 10.90 -0.75 5.34
N PHE A 226 10.74 0.57 5.28
CA PHE A 226 11.89 1.49 5.26
C PHE A 226 12.62 1.58 6.60
N LYS A 227 12.11 0.96 7.66
CA LYS A 227 12.66 0.99 9.03
C LYS A 227 12.96 2.43 9.52
N LEU A 228 12.09 3.37 9.11
CA LEU A 228 12.21 4.77 9.56
C LEU A 228 11.91 4.85 11.07
N THR A 229 12.87 5.36 11.82
CA THR A 229 12.71 5.60 13.25
C THR A 229 11.80 6.80 13.52
N MET A 230 11.34 6.96 14.76
CA MET A 230 10.61 8.16 15.17
C MET A 230 11.44 9.44 14.96
N GLU A 231 12.76 9.36 15.11
CA GLU A 231 13.67 10.47 14.86
C GLU A 231 13.69 10.85 13.38
N ASP A 232 13.80 9.89 12.46
CA ASP A 232 13.75 10.15 11.01
C ASP A 232 12.42 10.81 10.61
N ARG A 233 11.31 10.30 11.14
CA ARG A 233 9.97 10.85 10.89
C ARG A 233 9.80 12.26 11.44
N THR A 234 10.38 12.54 12.61
CA THR A 234 10.35 13.88 13.21
C THR A 234 11.21 14.86 12.42
N ARG A 235 12.39 14.46 11.96
CA ARG A 235 13.26 15.27 11.09
C ARG A 235 12.55 15.62 9.78
N TYR A 236 11.91 14.65 9.13
CA TYR A 236 11.10 14.90 7.93
C TYR A 236 9.95 15.88 8.21
N SER A 237 9.21 15.69 9.30
CA SER A 237 8.13 16.57 9.70
C SER A 237 8.60 18.00 10.00
N SER A 238 9.77 18.16 10.64
CA SER A 238 10.34 19.48 10.90
C SER A 238 10.81 20.18 9.63
N LEU A 239 11.38 19.44 8.68
CA LEU A 239 11.78 20.00 7.39
C LEU A 239 10.59 20.52 6.57
N ILE A 240 9.47 19.80 6.58
CA ILE A 240 8.24 20.28 5.91
C ILE A 240 7.73 21.56 6.55
N LYS A 241 7.87 21.70 7.88
CA LYS A 241 7.41 22.90 8.62
C LYS A 241 8.35 24.10 8.51
N SER A 242 9.65 23.85 8.45
CA SER A 242 10.70 24.88 8.41
C SER A 242 11.80 24.45 7.44
N PHE A 243 11.68 24.87 6.18
CA PHE A 243 12.62 24.51 5.12
C PHE A 243 14.02 25.09 5.41
N SER A 244 15.05 24.22 5.51
CA SER A 244 16.45 24.60 5.64
C SER A 244 17.34 23.74 4.73
N SER A 245 18.43 24.30 4.20
CA SER A 245 19.39 23.59 3.36
C SER A 245 20.07 22.43 4.11
N ASP A 246 20.49 22.69 5.34
CA ASP A 246 21.19 21.70 6.19
C ASP A 246 20.27 20.53 6.53
N GLY A 247 18.98 20.80 6.78
CA GLY A 247 17.96 19.77 6.99
C GLY A 247 17.71 18.89 5.76
N LEU A 248 17.90 19.43 4.54
CA LEU A 248 17.80 18.66 3.30
C LEU A 248 18.94 17.64 3.14
N ASP A 249 20.17 18.04 3.43
CA ASP A 249 21.34 17.16 3.29
C ASP A 249 21.30 16.03 4.33
N ASP A 250 20.93 16.34 5.57
CA ASP A 250 20.71 15.34 6.63
C ASP A 250 19.63 14.33 6.26
N LEU A 251 18.50 14.83 5.71
CA LEU A 251 17.40 13.99 5.29
C LEU A 251 17.80 13.09 4.12
N LYS A 252 18.50 13.65 3.12
CA LYS A 252 19.02 12.90 1.97
C LYS A 252 19.90 11.74 2.42
N GLY A 253 20.87 11.98 3.33
CA GLY A 253 21.72 10.93 3.87
C GLY A 253 20.94 9.83 4.59
N ALA A 254 19.97 10.20 5.44
CA ALA A 254 19.13 9.24 6.15
C ALA A 254 18.24 8.42 5.18
N PHE A 255 17.70 9.04 4.14
CA PHE A 255 16.89 8.35 3.14
C PHE A 255 17.74 7.43 2.26
N GLU A 256 18.89 7.85 1.78
CA GLU A 256 19.78 7.00 0.99
C GLU A 256 20.19 5.74 1.75
N GLN A 257 20.47 5.86 3.05
CA GLN A 257 20.90 4.73 3.90
C GLN A 257 19.76 3.75 4.22
N LYS A 258 18.51 4.18 4.26
CA LYS A 258 17.37 3.35 4.69
C LYS A 258 16.46 2.94 3.53
N LEU A 259 16.07 3.89 2.67
CA LEU A 259 15.15 3.61 1.57
C LEU A 259 15.79 2.74 0.49
N GLY A 260 17.03 3.03 0.13
CA GLY A 260 17.74 2.30 -0.93
C GLY A 260 17.82 0.79 -0.66
N PRO A 261 18.35 0.33 0.47
CA PRO A 261 18.35 -1.07 0.84
C PRO A 261 16.94 -1.69 0.86
N ALA A 262 15.95 -0.99 1.42
CA ALA A 262 14.58 -1.46 1.49
C ALA A 262 13.95 -1.67 0.10
N PHE A 263 14.18 -0.76 -0.85
CA PHE A 263 13.72 -0.94 -2.24
C PHE A 263 14.30 -2.20 -2.89
N ARG A 264 15.61 -2.48 -2.70
CA ARG A 264 16.25 -3.69 -3.25
C ARG A 264 15.71 -4.96 -2.63
N ILE A 265 15.54 -4.99 -1.30
CA ILE A 265 14.98 -6.15 -0.59
C ILE A 265 13.54 -6.40 -1.09
N ARG A 266 12.69 -5.35 -1.13
CA ARG A 266 11.33 -5.47 -1.64
C ARG A 266 11.25 -5.95 -3.09
N ALA A 267 12.16 -5.53 -3.95
CA ALA A 267 12.20 -6.00 -5.33
C ALA A 267 12.35 -7.52 -5.38
N LYS A 268 13.28 -8.09 -4.61
CA LYS A 268 13.49 -9.55 -4.53
C LYS A 268 12.31 -10.28 -3.90
N GLN A 269 11.70 -9.70 -2.85
CA GLN A 269 10.49 -10.23 -2.24
C GLN A 269 9.31 -10.23 -3.23
N ALA A 270 9.14 -9.13 -3.98
CA ALA A 270 8.10 -9.00 -5.00
C ALA A 270 8.28 -10.01 -6.14
N GLU A 271 9.51 -10.27 -6.57
CA GLU A 271 9.83 -11.31 -7.56
C GLU A 271 9.50 -12.72 -7.05
N ALA A 272 9.78 -13.00 -5.76
CA ALA A 272 9.42 -14.26 -5.15
C ALA A 272 7.89 -14.44 -5.07
N VAL A 273 7.14 -13.41 -4.66
CA VAL A 273 5.67 -13.42 -4.63
C VAL A 273 5.10 -13.57 -6.04
N SER A 274 5.67 -12.87 -7.04
CA SER A 274 5.25 -12.99 -8.44
C SER A 274 5.39 -14.43 -8.97
N LYS A 275 6.42 -15.19 -8.54
CA LYS A 275 6.55 -16.61 -8.88
C LYS A 275 5.43 -17.45 -8.28
N GLU A 276 5.04 -17.16 -7.04
CA GLU A 276 3.90 -17.85 -6.41
C GLU A 276 2.59 -17.58 -7.14
N ILE A 277 2.35 -16.34 -7.57
CA ILE A 277 1.19 -15.95 -8.37
C ILE A 277 1.15 -16.72 -9.70
N LYS A 278 2.28 -16.79 -10.42
CA LYS A 278 2.40 -17.53 -11.69
C LYS A 278 2.20 -19.05 -11.53
N ASN A 279 2.55 -19.59 -10.36
CA ASN A 279 2.41 -21.00 -10.04
C ASN A 279 1.08 -21.35 -9.36
N ALA A 280 0.21 -20.36 -9.15
CA ALA A 280 -1.08 -20.57 -8.51
C ALA A 280 -1.95 -21.54 -9.32
N LYS A 281 -2.56 -22.51 -8.61
CA LYS A 281 -3.41 -23.56 -9.21
C LYS A 281 -4.89 -23.35 -8.89
N GLY A 282 -5.25 -22.26 -8.20
CA GLY A 282 -6.64 -21.93 -7.91
C GLY A 282 -7.38 -21.43 -9.16
N ASP A 283 -8.70 -21.50 -9.11
CA ASP A 283 -9.58 -20.88 -10.12
C ASP A 283 -9.41 -19.36 -10.11
N TYR A 284 -9.08 -18.81 -8.91
CA TYR A 284 -8.90 -17.40 -8.64
C TYR A 284 -7.59 -17.16 -7.88
N VAL A 285 -7.05 -15.95 -8.05
CA VAL A 285 -5.90 -15.47 -7.28
C VAL A 285 -6.27 -14.17 -6.59
N LEU A 286 -5.97 -14.07 -5.30
CA LEU A 286 -6.16 -12.88 -4.48
C LEU A 286 -4.87 -12.59 -3.72
N VAL A 287 -4.37 -11.38 -3.84
CA VAL A 287 -3.16 -10.93 -3.17
C VAL A 287 -3.50 -9.71 -2.33
N CYS A 288 -3.26 -9.80 -1.04
CA CYS A 288 -3.53 -8.73 -0.08
C CYS A 288 -2.27 -8.39 0.71
N GLY A 289 -2.28 -7.25 1.37
CA GLY A 289 -1.32 -6.95 2.42
C GLY A 289 -0.62 -5.62 2.28
N ASP A 290 0.29 -5.42 3.21
CA ASP A 290 1.18 -4.27 3.26
C ASP A 290 2.40 -4.52 2.35
N PHE A 291 2.43 -3.81 1.22
CA PHE A 291 3.56 -3.88 0.28
C PHE A 291 4.70 -2.95 0.68
N ASN A 292 4.47 -2.08 1.68
CA ASN A 292 5.43 -1.06 2.10
C ASN A 292 5.94 -0.19 0.94
N ASP A 293 5.18 -0.12 -0.15
CA ASP A 293 5.52 0.63 -1.35
C ASP A 293 4.27 1.17 -2.06
N THR A 294 4.46 2.23 -2.83
CA THR A 294 3.36 2.94 -3.50
C THR A 294 2.88 2.21 -4.76
N PRO A 295 1.69 2.54 -5.31
CA PRO A 295 1.20 1.97 -6.56
C PRO A 295 2.11 2.22 -7.77
N ILE A 296 2.99 3.22 -7.71
CA ILE A 296 3.99 3.51 -8.73
C ILE A 296 5.37 3.05 -8.22
N SER A 297 5.51 1.75 -8.02
CA SER A 297 6.76 1.13 -7.60
C SER A 297 7.03 -0.17 -8.36
N TYR A 298 8.29 -0.53 -8.45
CA TYR A 298 8.71 -1.82 -9.03
C TYR A 298 8.09 -3.01 -8.30
N ALA A 299 8.04 -2.96 -6.97
CA ALA A 299 7.48 -4.03 -6.15
C ALA A 299 5.99 -4.22 -6.44
N HIS A 300 5.18 -3.14 -6.43
CA HIS A 300 3.77 -3.21 -6.75
C HIS A 300 3.54 -3.75 -8.16
N ARG A 301 4.25 -3.20 -9.17
CA ARG A 301 4.12 -3.63 -10.56
C ARG A 301 4.49 -5.11 -10.75
N THR A 302 5.56 -5.58 -10.10
CA THR A 302 6.05 -6.96 -10.21
C THR A 302 5.05 -7.97 -9.61
N ILE A 303 4.43 -7.62 -8.47
CA ILE A 303 3.40 -8.45 -7.84
C ILE A 303 2.10 -8.36 -8.65
N GLN A 304 1.72 -7.19 -9.11
CA GLN A 304 0.51 -7.01 -9.90
C GLN A 304 0.55 -7.88 -11.16
N GLY A 305 1.60 -7.82 -11.97
CA GLY A 305 1.65 -8.57 -13.23
C GLY A 305 0.35 -8.40 -14.03
N ASP A 306 -0.37 -9.52 -14.24
CA ASP A 306 -1.67 -9.54 -14.94
C ASP A 306 -2.89 -9.40 -13.99
N LEU A 307 -2.66 -9.23 -12.68
CA LEU A 307 -3.74 -9.01 -11.72
C LEU A 307 -4.27 -7.59 -11.81
N MET A 308 -5.52 -7.43 -11.38
CA MET A 308 -6.22 -6.15 -11.30
C MET A 308 -6.02 -5.53 -9.91
N ASP A 309 -5.76 -4.22 -9.84
CA ASP A 309 -5.71 -3.47 -8.57
C ASP A 309 -7.14 -3.07 -8.18
N ALA A 310 -7.67 -3.69 -7.12
CA ALA A 310 -9.05 -3.47 -6.68
C ALA A 310 -9.33 -2.00 -6.34
N PHE A 311 -8.36 -1.29 -5.76
CA PHE A 311 -8.54 0.13 -5.45
C PHE A 311 -8.52 1.00 -6.70
N ALA A 312 -7.66 0.69 -7.67
CA ALA A 312 -7.63 1.39 -8.95
C ALA A 312 -8.91 1.17 -9.77
N GLU A 313 -9.57 0.01 -9.63
CA GLU A 313 -10.79 -0.34 -10.36
C GLU A 313 -12.08 0.14 -9.70
N SER A 314 -12.13 0.22 -8.38
CA SER A 314 -13.39 0.48 -7.67
C SER A 314 -13.26 1.43 -6.47
N GLY A 315 -12.06 1.97 -6.22
CA GLY A 315 -11.80 2.92 -5.15
C GLY A 315 -12.02 4.37 -5.54
N ARG A 316 -11.81 5.27 -4.57
CA ARG A 316 -11.96 6.72 -4.76
C ARG A 316 -10.89 7.50 -4.02
N GLY A 317 -10.21 8.42 -4.74
CA GLY A 317 -9.19 9.31 -4.19
C GLY A 317 -7.84 8.64 -4.03
N MET A 318 -7.01 9.10 -3.10
CA MET A 318 -5.65 8.59 -2.90
C MET A 318 -5.58 7.22 -2.22
N GLY A 319 -6.63 6.83 -1.49
CA GLY A 319 -6.64 5.55 -0.76
C GLY A 319 -5.54 5.44 0.30
N ILE A 320 -5.20 6.52 0.97
CA ILE A 320 -4.13 6.56 1.97
C ILE A 320 -4.41 5.51 3.04
N THR A 321 -3.54 4.53 3.15
CA THR A 321 -3.59 3.50 4.18
C THR A 321 -2.58 3.74 5.30
N TYR A 322 -1.44 4.38 5.01
CA TYR A 322 -0.45 4.80 6.00
C TYR A 322 -0.48 6.32 6.19
N ASN A 323 -0.64 6.79 7.44
CA ASN A 323 -0.80 8.20 7.75
C ASN A 323 -0.06 8.57 9.03
N GLN A 324 1.27 8.67 8.95
CA GLN A 324 2.12 9.06 10.07
C GLN A 324 3.09 10.17 9.67
N ASN A 325 3.16 11.25 10.45
CA ASN A 325 4.16 12.31 10.31
C ASN A 325 4.32 12.86 8.87
N PHE A 326 3.20 13.18 8.19
CA PHE A 326 3.12 13.64 6.80
C PHE A 326 3.50 12.61 5.73
N PHE A 327 3.72 11.35 6.10
CA PHE A 327 3.79 10.26 5.13
C PHE A 327 2.37 9.77 4.82
N TRP A 328 1.81 10.22 3.70
CA TRP A 328 0.45 9.90 3.27
C TRP A 328 0.50 9.00 2.03
N PHE A 329 0.59 7.70 2.26
CA PHE A 329 0.76 6.74 1.18
C PHE A 329 -0.31 5.64 1.23
N ARG A 330 -0.70 5.15 0.05
CA ARG A 330 -1.36 3.88 -0.10
C ARG A 330 -0.27 2.82 -0.29
N ILE A 331 -0.05 2.00 0.72
CA ILE A 331 0.94 0.93 0.73
C ILE A 331 0.32 -0.43 1.02
N ASP A 332 -0.92 -0.46 1.52
CA ASP A 332 -1.72 -1.68 1.60
C ASP A 332 -2.52 -1.86 0.32
N ASN A 333 -2.59 -3.08 -0.19
CA ASN A 333 -3.14 -3.38 -1.49
C ASN A 333 -4.02 -4.63 -1.47
N ILE A 334 -5.00 -4.68 -2.39
CA ILE A 334 -5.80 -5.84 -2.73
C ILE A 334 -5.73 -5.98 -4.25
N LEU A 335 -5.11 -7.07 -4.73
CA LEU A 335 -5.01 -7.40 -6.15
C LEU A 335 -5.74 -8.71 -6.40
N HIS A 336 -6.42 -8.83 -7.53
CA HIS A 336 -7.20 -10.03 -7.85
C HIS A 336 -7.05 -10.45 -9.32
N SER A 337 -7.31 -11.72 -9.61
CA SER A 337 -7.30 -12.24 -10.98
C SER A 337 -8.41 -11.61 -11.83
N PRO A 338 -8.21 -11.49 -13.17
CA PRO A 338 -9.15 -10.80 -14.07
C PRO A 338 -10.57 -11.39 -14.14
N ASN A 339 -10.74 -12.66 -13.72
CA ASN A 339 -12.03 -13.34 -13.60
C ASN A 339 -12.74 -13.08 -12.25
N MET A 340 -12.38 -12.01 -11.60
CA MET A 340 -13.07 -11.42 -10.44
C MET A 340 -13.39 -9.96 -10.76
N THR A 341 -14.46 -9.43 -10.19
CA THR A 341 -14.81 -8.01 -10.32
C THR A 341 -14.77 -7.34 -8.95
N SER A 342 -13.97 -6.28 -8.82
CA SER A 342 -13.88 -5.49 -7.59
C SER A 342 -14.98 -4.43 -7.51
N MET A 343 -15.50 -4.22 -6.30
CA MET A 343 -16.55 -3.22 -6.02
C MET A 343 -16.28 -2.54 -4.67
N ASN A 344 -16.47 -1.20 -4.66
CA ASN A 344 -16.42 -0.38 -3.46
C ASN A 344 -15.14 -0.53 -2.62
N CYS A 345 -13.97 -0.68 -3.26
CA CYS A 345 -12.72 -0.77 -2.54
C CYS A 345 -12.49 0.52 -1.74
N SER A 346 -12.36 0.40 -0.42
CA SER A 346 -12.43 1.54 0.50
C SER A 346 -11.45 1.40 1.65
N VAL A 347 -10.99 2.55 2.14
CA VAL A 347 -10.14 2.68 3.33
C VAL A 347 -10.96 3.24 4.47
N ASP A 348 -11.03 2.52 5.58
CA ASP A 348 -11.69 3.00 6.80
C ASP A 348 -10.74 3.88 7.61
N LYS A 349 -11.02 5.17 7.68
CA LYS A 349 -10.17 6.15 8.40
C LYS A 349 -10.32 6.05 9.91
N VAL A 350 -9.88 4.93 10.49
CA VAL A 350 -9.90 4.64 11.93
C VAL A 350 -8.50 4.66 12.51
N ALA A 351 -8.21 5.58 13.41
CA ALA A 351 -6.88 5.78 13.99
C ALA A 351 -6.60 4.79 15.15
N TYR A 352 -6.67 3.48 14.90
CA TYR A 352 -6.40 2.44 15.89
C TYR A 352 -5.02 1.82 15.73
N SER A 353 -4.47 1.84 14.54
CA SER A 353 -3.11 1.47 14.13
C SER A 353 -2.49 2.68 13.41
N ASP A 354 -1.21 2.60 13.06
CA ASP A 354 -0.54 3.52 12.15
C ASP A 354 -0.92 3.28 10.67
N HIS A 355 -1.62 2.18 10.40
CA HIS A 355 -2.32 1.93 9.15
C HIS A 355 -3.84 2.06 9.31
N TYR A 356 -4.51 2.37 8.21
CA TYR A 356 -5.94 2.26 8.06
C TYR A 356 -6.31 0.96 7.35
N PRO A 357 -7.35 0.23 7.79
CA PRO A 357 -7.78 -0.98 7.11
C PRO A 357 -8.30 -0.69 5.71
N LEU A 358 -7.89 -1.53 4.75
CA LEU A 358 -8.37 -1.54 3.38
C LEU A 358 -9.28 -2.74 3.18
N TRP A 359 -10.47 -2.52 2.60
CA TRP A 359 -11.40 -3.60 2.28
C TRP A 359 -12.01 -3.44 0.88
N CYS A 360 -12.48 -4.55 0.31
CA CYS A 360 -13.09 -4.58 -0.99
C CYS A 360 -14.16 -5.67 -1.05
N TYR A 361 -15.22 -5.45 -1.83
CA TYR A 361 -16.08 -6.52 -2.30
C TYR A 361 -15.56 -7.08 -3.62
N LEU A 362 -15.53 -8.41 -3.73
CA LEU A 362 -15.08 -9.14 -4.91
C LEU A 362 -16.19 -10.12 -5.35
N LYS A 363 -16.64 -9.99 -6.58
CA LYS A 363 -17.54 -10.96 -7.22
C LYS A 363 -16.69 -11.99 -7.96
N LEU A 364 -16.97 -13.26 -7.75
CA LEU A 364 -16.33 -14.39 -8.44
C LEU A 364 -17.18 -14.71 -9.68
N GLU A 365 -16.61 -14.54 -10.86
CA GLU A 365 -17.29 -14.81 -12.14
C GLU A 365 -17.24 -16.29 -12.54
#